data_463b9d5f7704eb56ac745bbad95b7098
#
_entry.id   463b9d5f7704eb56ac745bbad95b7098
#
_cell.length_a   1.000
_cell.length_b   1.000
_cell.length_c   1.000
_cell.angle_alpha   90.00
_cell.angle_beta   90.00
_cell.angle_gamma   90.00
#
_symmetry.space_group_name_H-M   'P 1'
#
loop_
_entity.id
_entity.type
_entity.pdbx_description
1 polymer ?
#
loop_
_entity_poly.entity_id
_entity_poly.type
_entity_poly.pdbx_seq_one_letter_code
_entity_poly.pdbx_strand_id
1 'polypeptide(L)'
;MSGDVYLSIDMQLFEERRIVPSWTLRAALKTASGGGYEIDRYYDCPGYFFDTYFGKTFQIASAVIQIFSGGGFLCWQTDNGRQNDAVQYGVLVGLRLGNFSISETFGGYSGWESNSKKYGHLAHDCPMSFRSQS
;
A
#
# COMPACT_ATOMS: atom_id res chain seq x y z
N MET A 1 -8.03 10.41 -21.79
CA MET A 1 -6.91 9.86 -21.01
C MET A 1 -7.29 8.45 -20.60
N SER A 2 -6.59 7.44 -21.06
CA SER A 2 -6.73 6.08 -20.57
C SER A 2 -5.59 5.82 -19.60
N GLY A 3 -5.89 5.38 -18.39
CA GLY A 3 -4.89 5.03 -17.39
C GLY A 3 -4.50 3.55 -17.50
N ASP A 4 -3.45 3.18 -16.80
CA ASP A 4 -3.05 1.78 -16.69
C ASP A 4 -4.10 0.96 -15.91
N VAL A 5 -4.26 -0.29 -16.30
CA VAL A 5 -5.15 -1.22 -15.60
C VAL A 5 -4.37 -1.96 -14.53
N TYR A 6 -4.93 -2.01 -13.33
CA TYR A 6 -4.41 -2.79 -12.21
C TYR A 6 -5.35 -3.96 -11.93
N LEU A 7 -4.78 -5.14 -11.85
CA LEU A 7 -5.46 -6.37 -11.45
C LEU A 7 -4.81 -6.88 -10.18
N SER A 8 -5.58 -7.13 -9.14
CA SER A 8 -5.06 -7.65 -7.87
C SER A 8 -5.89 -8.81 -7.34
N ILE A 9 -5.21 -9.70 -6.64
CA ILE A 9 -5.80 -10.79 -5.88
C ILE A 9 -5.32 -10.65 -4.44
N ASP A 10 -6.27 -10.59 -3.52
CA ASP A 10 -6.02 -10.59 -2.08
C ASP A 10 -6.38 -11.96 -1.50
N MET A 11 -5.46 -12.56 -0.76
CA MET A 11 -5.62 -13.84 -0.09
C MET A 11 -5.47 -13.64 1.42
N GLN A 12 -6.54 -13.79 2.16
CA GLN A 12 -6.49 -13.79 3.61
C GLN A 12 -6.06 -15.16 4.11
N LEU A 13 -4.88 -15.22 4.72
CA LEU A 13 -4.30 -16.45 5.26
C LEU A 13 -4.80 -16.75 6.66
N PHE A 14 -4.90 -15.72 7.49
CA PHE A 14 -5.42 -15.81 8.85
C PHE A 14 -6.39 -14.69 9.14
N GLU A 15 -7.51 -15.04 9.79
CA GLU A 15 -8.42 -14.07 10.38
C GLU A 15 -7.90 -13.60 11.73
N GLU A 16 -8.22 -12.36 12.08
CA GLU A 16 -7.90 -11.82 13.40
C GLU A 16 -8.58 -12.62 14.51
N ARG A 17 -7.81 -13.01 15.50
CA ARG A 17 -8.28 -13.62 16.74
C ARG A 17 -7.74 -12.85 17.93
N ARG A 18 -8.14 -13.25 19.16
CA ARG A 18 -7.77 -12.54 20.40
C ARG A 18 -6.26 -12.22 20.49
N ILE A 19 -5.39 -13.15 20.10
CA ILE A 19 -3.92 -13.01 20.19
C ILE A 19 -3.31 -12.90 18.79
N VAL A 20 -3.89 -13.58 17.78
CA VAL A 20 -3.34 -13.69 16.44
C VAL A 20 -3.82 -12.50 15.59
N PRO A 21 -2.93 -11.74 14.95
CA PRO A 21 -3.31 -10.71 13.99
C PRO A 21 -3.92 -11.33 12.73
N SER A 22 -4.69 -10.58 11.98
CA SER A 22 -5.05 -10.95 10.61
C SER A 22 -3.80 -10.93 9.73
N TRP A 23 -3.74 -11.81 8.76
CA TRP A 23 -2.67 -11.86 7.78
C TRP A 23 -3.23 -12.00 6.37
N THR A 24 -2.85 -11.08 5.51
CA THR A 24 -3.29 -11.04 4.11
C THR A 24 -2.08 -10.93 3.19
N LEU A 25 -2.11 -11.68 2.11
CA LEU A 25 -1.18 -11.53 0.99
C LEU A 25 -1.92 -10.89 -0.18
N ARG A 26 -1.22 -10.04 -0.90
CA ARG A 26 -1.68 -9.44 -2.16
C ARG A 26 -0.69 -9.72 -3.27
N ALA A 27 -1.19 -10.13 -4.42
CA ALA A 27 -0.46 -10.10 -5.67
C ALA A 27 -1.19 -9.18 -6.64
N ALA A 28 -0.48 -8.30 -7.31
CA ALA A 28 -1.06 -7.36 -8.26
C ALA A 28 -0.21 -7.23 -9.51
N LEU A 29 -0.88 -7.01 -10.62
CA LEU A 29 -0.30 -6.72 -11.93
C LEU A 29 -0.76 -5.34 -12.38
N LYS A 30 0.16 -4.56 -12.87
CA LYS A 30 -0.07 -3.31 -13.59
C LYS A 30 0.24 -3.54 -15.07
N THR A 31 -0.70 -3.21 -15.93
CA THR A 31 -0.51 -3.31 -17.38
C THR A 31 0.03 -2.00 -17.95
N ALA A 32 0.77 -2.07 -19.03
CA ALA A 32 1.14 -0.92 -19.84
C ALA A 32 0.01 -0.65 -20.85
N SER A 33 -1.11 -0.14 -20.40
CA SER A 33 -2.31 0.11 -21.21
C SER A 33 -2.70 1.59 -21.31
N GLY A 34 -1.93 2.46 -20.63
CA GLY A 34 -2.10 3.90 -20.73
C GLY A 34 -1.59 4.43 -22.07
N GLY A 35 -2.41 5.18 -22.78
CA GLY A 35 -1.98 5.88 -23.99
C GLY A 35 -1.67 7.35 -23.68
N GLY A 36 -0.42 7.73 -23.59
CA GLY A 36 -0.06 9.13 -23.39
C GLY A 36 1.43 9.39 -23.30
N TYR A 37 1.88 10.50 -23.85
CA TYR A 37 3.23 11.03 -23.70
C TYR A 37 3.36 11.75 -22.35
N GLU A 38 3.20 11.03 -21.23
CA GLU A 38 3.40 11.67 -19.96
C GLU A 38 4.79 11.41 -19.41
N ILE A 39 5.34 12.45 -18.80
CA ILE A 39 6.70 12.60 -18.31
C ILE A 39 6.95 11.73 -17.06
N ASP A 40 5.91 11.06 -16.55
CA ASP A 40 6.02 10.22 -15.36
C ASP A 40 6.70 8.90 -15.67
N ARG A 41 7.82 8.69 -15.02
CA ARG A 41 8.74 7.56 -15.18
C ARG A 41 8.09 6.19 -15.11
N TYR A 42 6.93 6.07 -14.45
CA TYR A 42 6.23 4.82 -14.19
C TYR A 42 4.86 4.75 -14.89
N TYR A 43 4.57 5.69 -15.74
CA TYR A 43 3.38 5.71 -16.57
C TYR A 43 3.57 4.76 -17.75
N ASP A 44 2.51 4.02 -18.10
CA ASP A 44 2.52 3.04 -19.20
C ASP A 44 3.64 1.97 -19.13
N CYS A 45 4.04 1.62 -17.91
CA CYS A 45 5.04 0.61 -17.65
C CYS A 45 4.40 -0.61 -16.99
N PRO A 46 4.67 -1.83 -17.47
CA PRO A 46 4.18 -3.03 -16.80
C PRO A 46 4.89 -3.22 -15.47
N GLY A 47 4.16 -3.73 -14.49
CA GLY A 47 4.71 -4.00 -13.17
C GLY A 47 3.95 -5.10 -12.44
N TYR A 48 4.55 -5.65 -11.43
CA TYR A 48 3.92 -6.57 -10.50
C TYR A 48 4.34 -6.27 -9.07
N PHE A 49 3.43 -6.55 -8.16
CA PHE A 49 3.52 -6.22 -6.75
C PHE A 49 3.19 -7.44 -5.92
N PHE A 50 3.95 -7.66 -4.87
CA PHE A 50 3.68 -8.69 -3.86
C PHE A 50 3.76 -8.05 -2.50
N ASP A 51 2.64 -8.09 -1.78
CA ASP A 51 2.52 -7.44 -0.48
C ASP A 51 2.03 -8.41 0.58
N THR A 52 2.47 -8.19 1.79
CA THR A 52 1.98 -8.86 2.98
C THR A 52 1.53 -7.83 4.01
N TYR A 53 0.36 -8.06 4.59
CA TYR A 53 -0.26 -7.15 5.56
C TYR A 53 -0.66 -7.89 6.81
N PHE A 54 -0.36 -7.28 7.94
CA PHE A 54 -0.78 -7.72 9.26
C PHE A 54 -1.67 -6.67 9.88
N GLY A 55 -2.82 -7.08 10.42
CA GLY A 55 -3.78 -6.19 11.06
C GLY A 55 -4.16 -6.65 12.44
N LYS A 56 -4.27 -5.72 13.40
CA LYS A 56 -4.71 -5.98 14.75
C LYS A 56 -5.61 -4.88 15.27
N THR A 57 -6.74 -5.31 15.86
CA THR A 57 -7.72 -4.43 16.48
C THR A 57 -7.73 -4.63 17.99
N PHE A 58 -7.57 -3.55 18.74
CA PHE A 58 -7.66 -3.54 20.20
C PHE A 58 -8.90 -2.76 20.62
N GLN A 59 -9.72 -3.36 21.45
CA GLN A 59 -10.88 -2.69 22.04
C GLN A 59 -10.60 -2.42 23.53
N ILE A 60 -10.59 -1.14 23.89
CA ILE A 60 -10.33 -0.68 25.26
C ILE A 60 -11.49 0.22 25.67
N ALA A 61 -12.39 -0.31 26.48
CA ALA A 61 -13.64 0.38 26.88
C ALA A 61 -14.44 0.86 25.65
N SER A 62 -14.56 2.18 25.47
CA SER A 62 -15.26 2.80 24.34
C SER A 62 -14.34 3.13 23.14
N ALA A 63 -13.06 2.87 23.27
CA ALA A 63 -12.07 3.14 22.23
C ALA A 63 -11.74 1.88 21.43
N VAL A 64 -11.60 2.03 20.11
CA VAL A 64 -11.11 0.99 19.22
C VAL A 64 -9.84 1.50 18.57
N ILE A 65 -8.74 0.78 18.79
CA ILE A 65 -7.44 1.05 18.17
C ILE A 65 -7.18 -0.01 17.11
N GLN A 66 -6.89 0.41 15.90
CA GLN A 66 -6.55 -0.46 14.78
C GLN A 66 -5.11 -0.17 14.35
N ILE A 67 -4.32 -1.22 14.23
CA ILE A 67 -2.94 -1.14 13.75
C ILE A 67 -2.81 -2.09 12.57
N PHE A 68 -2.41 -1.55 11.42
CA PHE A 68 -2.08 -2.33 10.25
C PHE A 68 -0.62 -2.03 9.89
N SER A 69 0.12 -3.07 9.58
CA SER A 69 1.49 -2.95 9.08
C SER A 69 1.66 -3.87 7.89
N GLY A 70 2.44 -3.45 6.94
CA GLY A 70 2.69 -4.25 5.77
C GLY A 70 4.00 -3.89 5.10
N GLY A 71 4.43 -4.79 4.27
CA GLY A 71 5.56 -4.60 3.41
C GLY A 71 5.43 -5.48 2.19
N GLY A 72 6.17 -5.13 1.18
CA GLY A 72 6.09 -5.84 -0.07
C GLY A 72 7.24 -5.51 -0.99
N PHE A 73 7.13 -6.07 -2.15
CA PHE A 73 8.10 -5.93 -3.21
C PHE A 73 7.38 -5.53 -4.48
N LEU A 74 7.93 -4.55 -5.15
CA LEU A 74 7.39 -4.01 -6.36
C LEU A 74 8.44 -4.03 -7.44
N CYS A 75 8.07 -4.56 -8.58
CA CYS A 75 8.88 -4.64 -9.77
C CYS A 75 8.17 -3.96 -10.91
N TRP A 76 8.84 -3.07 -11.60
CA TRP A 76 8.34 -2.48 -12.83
C TRP A 76 9.43 -2.35 -13.89
N GLN A 77 9.01 -2.41 -15.12
CA GLN A 77 9.86 -2.21 -16.26
C GLN A 77 9.66 -0.79 -16.79
N THR A 78 10.72 -0.01 -16.86
CA THR A 78 10.66 1.34 -17.41
C THR A 78 10.88 1.34 -18.92
N ASP A 79 10.48 2.42 -19.61
CA ASP A 79 10.57 2.61 -21.06
C ASP A 79 11.91 2.25 -21.70
N ASN A 80 13.00 2.36 -20.97
CA ASN A 80 14.34 2.02 -21.45
C ASN A 80 14.68 0.52 -21.31
N GLY A 81 13.70 -0.34 -21.08
CA GLY A 81 13.91 -1.78 -20.86
C GLY A 81 14.66 -2.10 -19.57
N ARG A 82 14.74 -1.15 -18.64
CA ARG A 82 15.38 -1.32 -17.34
C ARG A 82 14.35 -1.77 -16.32
N GLN A 83 14.70 -2.78 -15.57
CA GLN A 83 13.92 -3.23 -14.45
C GLN A 83 14.28 -2.37 -13.23
N ASN A 84 13.27 -1.85 -12.56
CA ASN A 84 13.39 -1.16 -11.29
C ASN A 84 12.63 -1.95 -10.24
N ASP A 85 13.33 -2.29 -9.19
CA ASP A 85 12.79 -3.06 -8.07
C ASP A 85 12.81 -2.20 -6.82
N ALA A 86 11.76 -2.30 -6.01
CA ALA A 86 11.68 -1.58 -4.76
C ALA A 86 11.04 -2.43 -3.67
N VAL A 87 11.53 -2.27 -2.47
CA VAL A 87 10.84 -2.71 -1.26
C VAL A 87 9.91 -1.59 -0.83
N GLN A 88 8.65 -1.91 -0.59
CA GLN A 88 7.65 -0.99 -0.04
C GLN A 88 7.25 -1.42 1.37
N TYR A 89 6.87 -0.46 2.19
CA TYR A 89 6.46 -0.69 3.57
C TYR A 89 5.48 0.38 4.03
N GLY A 90 4.64 0.02 4.99
CA GLY A 90 3.70 0.97 5.56
C GLY A 90 3.13 0.52 6.89
N VAL A 91 2.69 1.50 7.66
CA VAL A 91 1.97 1.33 8.92
C VAL A 91 0.79 2.29 8.92
N LEU A 92 -0.38 1.78 9.29
CA LEU A 92 -1.58 2.57 9.53
C LEU A 92 -1.98 2.38 10.99
N VAL A 93 -2.23 3.49 11.67
CA VAL A 93 -2.79 3.49 13.02
C VAL A 93 -4.10 4.25 13.00
N GLY A 94 -5.18 3.60 13.43
CA GLY A 94 -6.51 4.18 13.55
C GLY A 94 -6.98 4.19 15.00
N LEU A 95 -7.65 5.27 15.41
CA LEU A 95 -8.34 5.40 16.69
C LEU A 95 -9.78 5.80 16.42
N ARG A 96 -10.73 5.07 17.00
CA ARG A 96 -12.15 5.41 16.98
C ARG A 96 -12.69 5.53 18.41
N LEU A 97 -13.34 6.65 18.68
CA LEU A 97 -13.98 6.98 19.96
C LEU A 97 -15.43 7.39 19.69
N GLY A 98 -16.37 6.46 19.86
CA GLY A 98 -17.78 6.71 19.51
C GLY A 98 -17.93 7.11 18.03
N ASN A 99 -18.42 8.34 17.78
CA ASN A 99 -18.62 8.89 16.44
C ASN A 99 -17.37 9.60 15.87
N PHE A 100 -16.30 9.70 16.65
CA PHE A 100 -15.06 10.33 16.23
C PHE A 100 -14.06 9.26 15.77
N SER A 101 -13.41 9.47 14.63
CA SER A 101 -12.32 8.63 14.17
C SER A 101 -11.17 9.46 13.60
N ILE A 102 -9.98 9.04 13.92
CA ILE A 102 -8.74 9.58 13.37
C ILE A 102 -7.88 8.41 12.91
N SER A 103 -7.24 8.55 11.77
CA SER A 103 -6.26 7.56 11.30
C SER A 103 -5.07 8.26 10.69
N GLU A 104 -3.92 7.66 10.86
CA GLU A 104 -2.66 8.13 10.30
C GLU A 104 -1.97 6.99 9.57
N THR A 105 -1.45 7.27 8.38
CA THR A 105 -0.73 6.32 7.55
C THR A 105 0.68 6.84 7.31
N PHE A 106 1.65 6.00 7.60
CA PHE A 106 3.04 6.22 7.27
C PHE A 106 3.52 5.11 6.36
N GLY A 107 4.13 5.46 5.23
CA GLY A 107 4.63 4.47 4.29
C GLY A 107 5.68 5.03 3.36
N GLY A 108 6.29 4.14 2.62
CA GLY A 108 7.28 4.52 1.65
C GLY A 108 7.79 3.32 0.87
N TYR A 109 8.63 3.62 -0.08
CA TYR A 109 9.37 2.61 -0.81
C TYR A 109 10.84 3.03 -0.96
N SER A 110 11.70 2.04 -1.06
CA SER A 110 13.12 2.25 -1.34
C SER A 110 13.55 1.20 -2.36
N GLY A 111 14.09 1.65 -3.46
CA GLY A 111 14.43 0.78 -4.57
C GLY A 111 15.76 1.09 -5.24
N TRP A 112 16.07 0.28 -6.23
CA TRP A 112 17.29 0.36 -7.02
C TRP A 112 16.96 0.33 -8.50
N GLU A 113 17.61 1.19 -9.25
CA GLU A 113 17.67 1.09 -10.70
C GLU A 113 18.71 0.04 -11.14
N SER A 114 18.55 -0.48 -12.35
CA SER A 114 19.49 -1.44 -12.92
C SER A 114 20.97 -0.97 -12.97
N ASN A 115 21.22 0.33 -12.73
CA ASN A 115 22.56 0.92 -12.61
C ASN A 115 22.99 1.18 -11.16
N SER A 116 22.44 0.47 -10.18
CA SER A 116 22.77 0.59 -8.75
C SER A 116 22.48 1.97 -8.12
N LYS A 117 21.67 2.81 -8.74
CA LYS A 117 21.20 4.05 -8.14
C LYS A 117 20.03 3.77 -7.22
N LYS A 118 20.15 4.18 -5.96
CA LYS A 118 19.03 4.15 -5.00
C LYS A 118 18.01 5.21 -5.35
N TYR A 119 16.74 4.87 -5.26
CA TYR A 119 15.62 5.80 -5.27
C TYR A 119 14.65 5.45 -4.16
N GLY A 120 13.84 6.41 -3.73
CA GLY A 120 12.85 6.17 -2.68
C GLY A 120 11.89 7.34 -2.54
N HIS A 121 10.76 7.05 -1.98
CA HIS A 121 9.73 8.01 -1.64
C HIS A 121 9.15 7.67 -0.26
N LEU A 122 9.02 8.67 0.58
CA LEU A 122 8.29 8.62 1.83
C LEU A 122 7.00 9.40 1.65
N ALA A 123 5.88 8.77 1.92
CA ALA A 123 4.58 9.40 1.93
C ALA A 123 4.04 9.41 3.36
N HIS A 124 3.53 10.53 3.78
CA HIS A 124 2.84 10.72 5.04
C HIS A 124 1.47 11.28 4.72
N ASP A 125 0.45 10.47 4.93
CA ASP A 125 -0.93 10.86 4.76
C ASP A 125 -1.62 10.85 6.12
N CYS A 126 -2.17 11.99 6.52
CA CYS A 126 -3.01 12.14 7.70
C CYS A 126 -4.45 12.46 7.28
N PRO A 127 -5.26 11.46 6.88
CA PRO A 127 -6.66 11.70 6.56
C PRO A 127 -7.47 11.87 7.84
N MET A 128 -7.75 13.12 8.21
CA MET A 128 -8.79 13.40 9.21
C MET A 128 -10.16 13.20 8.57
N SER A 129 -10.85 12.12 8.90
CA SER A 129 -12.22 11.93 8.45
C SER A 129 -13.19 12.16 9.61
N PHE A 130 -13.98 13.25 9.54
CA PHE A 130 -15.14 13.43 10.37
C PHE A 130 -16.33 12.73 9.71
N ARG A 131 -16.77 11.60 10.24
CA ARG A 131 -18.01 10.95 9.84
C ARG A 131 -19.04 11.16 10.91
N SER A 132 -19.93 12.13 10.72
CA SER A 132 -21.18 12.24 11.47
C SER A 132 -22.14 11.17 10.93
N GLN A 133 -22.48 10.18 11.74
CA GLN A 133 -23.62 9.32 11.47
C GLN A 133 -24.83 9.94 12.21
N SER A 134 -25.77 10.45 11.44
CA SER A 134 -27.14 10.76 11.92
C SER A 134 -27.97 9.49 11.94
#